data_59f1aeec8e7b358fbc868875b5996ec6
#
_entry.id   59f1aeec8e7b358fbc868875b5996ec6
#
_cell.length_a   1.000
_cell.length_b   1.000
_cell.length_c   1.000
_cell.angle_alpha   90.00
_cell.angle_beta   90.00
_cell.angle_gamma   90.00
#
_symmetry.space_group_name_H-M   'P 1'
#
loop_
_entity.id
_entity.type
_entity.pdbx_description
1 polymer ?
#
loop_
_entity_poly.entity_id
_entity_poly.type
_entity_poly.pdbx_seq_one_letter_code
_entity_poly.pdbx_strand_id
1 'polypeptide(L)'
;MAQLSQVWRRLITYVKGNNIEELSQTISLQKETNFPTKQVNKKTQKALELDDSNLRKILFHQRLQTSIEKWTRSTNLLRFAVSDRQFYQDIYDLYSEGALKPEVVSELMGKLDGSAGFYPIILFQRLEDFYQRWCQGEFIDAPPAFNFPQQKMLQLRAKGINIGLKQIDINTGLNVLILLLELHRYAQTREHLRQQIIFYPSGQRDTENFFTSQLLRVINYSDSVEIGNFSNVVGEFLQGANLSGAYLGDANLTEVNLSHANLSGAYLGDANLTGVNFTGANLSAANLGDSNLSGANLSHANLRRADLSSSNLSGANLTHADLSRTDLTHADLSSSNLAFTDLSHGDLSSANLRDANLNNAQLNQAILFGANLSDAHLRNVDLTGADLCRADLSGAELHTATLRGANLSDSILFSTNLQDADLTAADLSYAKLNSANLHNAILQEAIILGADLSNVDLGSVKLNQADLSGVNLNEADLSQADLSEAILLGTDFSYANLSGSNLSGSNLTGAILSGADLSHTNLSYAILGGADLSSANLDDLRWNENLQWDGVRGLDKAVNIPPALKQQLGLW
;
A
#
# COMPACT_ATOMS: atom_id res chain seq x y z
N MET A 1 -29.08 -33.75 9.63
CA MET A 1 -29.74 -32.71 8.79
C MET A 1 -31.23 -32.91 8.61
N ALA A 2 -31.75 -34.09 8.28
CA ALA A 2 -33.21 -34.32 8.11
C ALA A 2 -34.07 -34.15 9.39
N GLN A 3 -33.52 -34.37 10.60
CA GLN A 3 -34.24 -34.17 11.86
C GLN A 3 -34.34 -32.70 12.28
N LEU A 4 -33.37 -31.86 11.93
CA LEU A 4 -33.42 -30.40 12.10
C LEU A 4 -34.53 -29.76 11.26
N SER A 5 -34.78 -30.27 10.03
CA SER A 5 -35.82 -29.75 9.14
C SER A 5 -37.25 -30.01 9.67
N GLN A 6 -37.48 -31.07 10.44
CA GLN A 6 -38.81 -31.39 11.01
C GLN A 6 -39.13 -30.53 12.24
N VAL A 7 -38.14 -30.23 13.07
CA VAL A 7 -38.28 -29.29 14.20
C VAL A 7 -38.54 -27.87 13.67
N TRP A 8 -37.81 -27.47 12.62
CA TRP A 8 -38.01 -26.21 11.92
C TRP A 8 -39.39 -26.03 11.32
N ARG A 9 -39.93 -27.08 10.65
CA ARG A 9 -41.29 -27.03 10.07
C ARG A 9 -42.37 -26.92 11.15
N ARG A 10 -42.20 -27.53 12.31
CA ARG A 10 -43.16 -27.41 13.43
C ARG A 10 -43.09 -26.06 14.10
N LEU A 11 -41.90 -25.47 14.27
CA LEU A 11 -41.74 -24.09 14.80
C LEU A 11 -42.34 -23.06 13.84
N ILE A 12 -42.10 -23.19 12.54
CA ILE A 12 -42.68 -22.31 11.52
C ILE A 12 -44.20 -22.41 11.48
N THR A 13 -44.75 -23.58 11.67
CA THR A 13 -46.23 -23.81 11.70
C THR A 13 -46.82 -23.19 12.97
N TYR A 14 -46.15 -23.27 14.09
CA TYR A 14 -46.57 -22.69 15.37
C TYR A 14 -46.50 -21.15 15.35
N VAL A 15 -45.44 -20.58 14.81
CA VAL A 15 -45.23 -19.13 14.68
C VAL A 15 -46.21 -18.48 13.67
N LYS A 16 -46.61 -19.23 12.61
CA LYS A 16 -47.60 -18.74 11.64
C LYS A 16 -49.02 -18.66 12.20
N GLY A 17 -49.33 -19.33 13.32
CA GLY A 17 -50.65 -19.37 13.93
C GLY A 17 -50.85 -18.41 15.15
N ASN A 18 -49.80 -17.90 15.74
CA ASN A 18 -49.87 -17.12 16.97
C ASN A 18 -49.22 -15.74 16.86
N ASN A 19 -49.80 -14.74 17.50
CA ASN A 19 -49.31 -13.38 17.51
C ASN A 19 -47.95 -13.33 18.25
N ILE A 20 -46.93 -12.74 17.63
CA ILE A 20 -45.52 -12.71 18.11
C ILE A 20 -45.41 -12.02 19.48
N GLU A 21 -46.30 -11.06 19.80
CA GLU A 21 -46.35 -10.40 21.11
C GLU A 21 -46.82 -11.34 22.23
N GLU A 22 -47.75 -12.25 21.97
CA GLU A 22 -48.18 -13.25 22.96
C GLU A 22 -47.11 -14.26 23.30
N LEU A 23 -46.24 -14.63 22.33
CA LEU A 23 -45.12 -15.52 22.59
C LEU A 23 -44.05 -14.89 23.48
N SER A 24 -43.75 -13.59 23.27
CA SER A 24 -42.77 -12.87 24.08
C SER A 24 -43.30 -12.65 25.52
N GLN A 25 -44.59 -12.41 25.69
CA GLN A 25 -45.24 -12.29 27.01
C GLN A 25 -45.33 -13.67 27.70
N THR A 26 -45.58 -14.73 26.98
CA THR A 26 -45.66 -16.10 27.54
C THR A 26 -44.28 -16.59 28.02
N ILE A 27 -43.21 -16.25 27.31
CA ILE A 27 -41.82 -16.58 27.71
C ILE A 27 -41.41 -15.74 28.94
N SER A 28 -41.81 -14.47 29.04
CA SER A 28 -41.53 -13.62 30.18
C SER A 28 -42.30 -14.05 31.44
N LEU A 29 -43.55 -14.47 31.31
CA LEU A 29 -44.38 -14.97 32.40
C LEU A 29 -43.94 -16.34 32.93
N GLN A 30 -43.33 -17.21 32.10
CA GLN A 30 -42.75 -18.50 32.56
C GLN A 30 -41.45 -18.35 33.36
N LYS A 31 -40.73 -17.22 33.21
CA LYS A 31 -39.52 -16.95 34.00
C LYS A 31 -39.85 -16.43 35.42
N GLU A 32 -41.01 -15.84 35.64
CA GLU A 32 -41.44 -15.30 36.94
C GLU A 32 -42.17 -16.31 37.84
N THR A 33 -42.60 -17.45 37.30
CA THR A 33 -43.32 -18.47 38.09
C THR A 33 -42.49 -19.72 38.26
N ASN A 34 -41.93 -19.92 39.47
CA ASN A 34 -41.30 -21.17 39.93
C ASN A 34 -42.33 -22.31 39.94
N PHE A 35 -42.51 -23.05 38.85
CA PHE A 35 -43.28 -24.30 38.86
C PHE A 35 -42.33 -25.51 38.94
N PRO A 36 -42.68 -26.56 39.74
CA PRO A 36 -41.80 -27.68 39.97
C PRO A 36 -41.63 -28.57 38.76
N THR A 37 -40.39 -28.78 38.36
CA THR A 37 -39.96 -29.70 37.30
C THR A 37 -40.20 -31.16 37.62
N LYS A 38 -41.35 -31.70 37.24
CA LYS A 38 -41.50 -33.15 37.09
C LYS A 38 -42.22 -33.42 35.75
N GLN A 39 -41.50 -34.08 34.83
CA GLN A 39 -41.92 -34.58 33.54
C GLN A 39 -41.88 -33.57 32.36
N VAL A 40 -40.70 -33.01 32.06
CA VAL A 40 -40.42 -32.49 30.71
C VAL A 40 -39.42 -33.43 30.08
N ASN A 41 -39.83 -34.00 28.93
CA ASN A 41 -39.08 -34.98 28.18
C ASN A 41 -37.74 -34.37 27.72
N LYS A 42 -36.59 -35.08 27.87
CA LYS A 42 -35.22 -34.63 27.50
C LYS A 42 -35.09 -33.99 26.10
N LYS A 43 -36.07 -34.26 25.20
CA LYS A 43 -36.15 -33.64 23.86
C LYS A 43 -36.72 -32.23 23.85
N THR A 44 -37.53 -31.86 24.83
CA THR A 44 -38.10 -30.53 25.00
C THR A 44 -37.12 -29.62 25.74
N GLN A 45 -36.31 -30.19 26.63
CA GLN A 45 -35.25 -29.46 27.32
C GLN A 45 -34.14 -29.00 26.38
N LYS A 46 -33.76 -29.79 25.36
CA LYS A 46 -32.79 -29.44 24.33
C LYS A 46 -33.30 -28.41 23.31
N ALA A 47 -34.63 -28.22 23.22
CA ALA A 47 -35.25 -27.14 22.42
C ALA A 47 -35.40 -25.84 23.22
N LEU A 48 -35.38 -25.91 24.56
CA LEU A 48 -35.38 -24.77 25.48
C LEU A 48 -33.95 -24.24 25.78
N GLU A 49 -32.91 -25.02 25.44
CA GLU A 49 -31.50 -24.60 25.48
C GLU A 49 -31.03 -23.84 24.22
N LEU A 50 -31.93 -23.44 23.32
CA LEU A 50 -31.63 -22.39 22.38
C LEU A 50 -31.45 -21.11 23.20
N ASP A 51 -30.20 -20.68 23.34
CA ASP A 51 -29.80 -19.44 23.97
C ASP A 51 -30.76 -18.33 23.51
N ASP A 52 -31.30 -17.57 24.46
CA ASP A 52 -32.22 -16.44 24.25
C ASP A 52 -31.70 -15.46 23.19
N SER A 53 -30.36 -15.39 23.01
CA SER A 53 -29.70 -14.60 21.99
C SER A 53 -29.91 -15.13 20.56
N ASN A 54 -29.89 -16.44 20.37
CA ASN A 54 -30.12 -17.06 19.06
C ASN A 54 -31.58 -16.97 18.63
N LEU A 55 -32.52 -17.07 19.58
CA LEU A 55 -33.95 -16.89 19.28
C LEU A 55 -34.24 -15.44 18.88
N ARG A 56 -33.67 -14.46 19.58
CA ARG A 56 -33.79 -13.04 19.22
C ARG A 56 -33.22 -12.73 17.84
N LYS A 57 -32.08 -13.32 17.49
CA LYS A 57 -31.50 -13.18 16.13
C LYS A 57 -32.46 -13.71 15.05
N ILE A 58 -33.02 -14.90 15.23
CA ILE A 58 -33.95 -15.51 14.27
C ILE A 58 -35.19 -14.65 14.08
N LEU A 59 -35.79 -14.18 15.18
CA LEU A 59 -36.96 -13.31 15.13
C LEU A 59 -36.67 -11.96 14.47
N PHE A 60 -35.52 -11.40 14.72
CA PHE A 60 -35.07 -10.16 14.09
C PHE A 60 -34.93 -10.34 12.56
N HIS A 61 -34.28 -11.41 12.10
CA HIS A 61 -34.14 -11.71 10.67
C HIS A 61 -35.50 -11.90 9.96
N GLN A 62 -36.43 -12.62 10.58
CA GLN A 62 -37.77 -12.81 10.02
C GLN A 62 -38.53 -11.48 9.93
N ARG A 63 -38.46 -10.67 10.98
CA ARG A 63 -39.09 -9.34 11.01
C ARG A 63 -38.52 -8.45 9.92
N LEU A 64 -37.19 -8.45 9.76
CA LEU A 64 -36.46 -7.68 8.75
C LEU A 64 -36.84 -8.10 7.33
N GLN A 65 -36.80 -9.39 7.02
CA GLN A 65 -37.21 -9.94 5.72
C GLN A 65 -38.67 -9.58 5.39
N THR A 66 -39.58 -9.79 6.33
CA THR A 66 -41.01 -9.49 6.15
C THR A 66 -41.25 -8.00 5.91
N SER A 67 -40.52 -7.13 6.60
CA SER A 67 -40.60 -5.69 6.41
C SER A 67 -40.13 -5.24 5.04
N ILE A 68 -38.99 -5.78 4.58
CA ILE A 68 -38.43 -5.48 3.25
C ILE A 68 -39.39 -5.91 2.14
N GLU A 69 -39.93 -7.11 2.23
CA GLU A 69 -40.92 -7.61 1.26
C GLU A 69 -42.20 -6.72 1.26
N LYS A 70 -42.64 -6.24 2.43
CA LYS A 70 -43.79 -5.34 2.58
C LYS A 70 -43.48 -3.96 1.99
N TRP A 71 -42.29 -3.41 2.20
CA TRP A 71 -41.89 -2.08 1.73
C TRP A 71 -41.81 -1.98 0.21
N THR A 72 -41.52 -3.10 -0.46
CA THR A 72 -41.34 -3.15 -1.92
C THR A 72 -42.62 -3.57 -2.66
N ARG A 73 -43.67 -4.01 -1.96
CA ARG A 73 -44.95 -4.38 -2.56
C ARG A 73 -45.69 -3.17 -3.12
N SER A 74 -46.05 -3.26 -4.40
CA SER A 74 -46.96 -2.26 -5.04
C SER A 74 -48.38 -2.75 -5.02
N THR A 75 -49.33 -1.87 -4.73
CA THR A 75 -50.79 -2.15 -4.80
C THR A 75 -51.36 -1.79 -6.16
N ASN A 76 -50.77 -0.85 -6.89
CA ASN A 76 -51.08 -0.41 -8.25
C ASN A 76 -49.84 0.22 -8.86
N LEU A 77 -49.82 0.49 -10.21
CA LEU A 77 -48.71 1.09 -10.95
C LEU A 77 -48.06 2.36 -10.34
N LEU A 78 -48.71 3.00 -9.35
CA LEU A 78 -48.29 4.31 -8.79
C LEU A 78 -48.35 4.37 -7.24
N ARG A 79 -48.68 3.31 -6.53
CA ARG A 79 -48.76 3.34 -5.06
C ARG A 79 -48.13 2.13 -4.39
N PHE A 80 -47.26 2.38 -3.43
CA PHE A 80 -46.73 1.34 -2.56
C PHE A 80 -47.76 0.92 -1.49
N ALA A 81 -47.72 -0.34 -1.06
CA ALA A 81 -48.57 -0.85 0.02
C ALA A 81 -48.30 -0.14 1.36
N VAL A 82 -47.12 0.44 1.51
CA VAL A 82 -46.67 1.21 2.67
C VAL A 82 -46.35 2.64 2.24
N SER A 83 -46.99 3.64 2.85
CA SER A 83 -46.68 5.05 2.62
C SER A 83 -45.24 5.38 3.07
N ASP A 84 -44.65 6.46 2.54
CA ASP A 84 -43.30 6.87 2.92
C ASP A 84 -43.19 7.19 4.42
N ARG A 85 -44.19 7.84 4.98
CA ARG A 85 -44.24 8.10 6.42
C ARG A 85 -44.19 6.81 7.24
N GLN A 86 -44.95 5.79 6.86
CA GLN A 86 -44.94 4.49 7.55
C GLN A 86 -43.62 3.75 7.32
N PHE A 87 -43.04 3.86 6.12
CA PHE A 87 -41.74 3.32 5.80
C PHE A 87 -40.63 3.91 6.68
N TYR A 88 -40.60 5.24 6.85
CA TYR A 88 -39.63 5.89 7.72
C TYR A 88 -39.83 5.49 9.20
N GLN A 89 -41.07 5.41 9.67
CA GLN A 89 -41.34 4.90 11.01
C GLN A 89 -40.87 3.46 11.20
N ASP A 90 -41.17 2.57 10.25
CA ASP A 90 -40.73 1.17 10.27
C ASP A 90 -39.19 1.05 10.29
N ILE A 91 -38.47 1.92 9.58
CA ILE A 91 -36.98 1.98 9.57
C ILE A 91 -36.46 2.32 10.98
N TYR A 92 -36.97 3.38 11.62
CA TYR A 92 -36.59 3.73 13.00
C TYR A 92 -36.94 2.63 14.00
N ASP A 93 -38.08 1.95 13.80
CA ASP A 93 -38.48 0.83 14.66
C ASP A 93 -37.59 -0.42 14.53
N LEU A 94 -36.97 -0.62 13.38
CA LEU A 94 -36.11 -1.78 13.12
C LEU A 94 -34.64 -1.54 13.44
N TYR A 95 -34.11 -0.34 13.12
CA TYR A 95 -32.66 -0.12 13.04
C TYR A 95 -32.07 0.78 14.12
N SER A 96 -32.88 1.29 15.03
CA SER A 96 -32.44 2.30 16.03
C SER A 96 -31.68 1.73 17.24
N GLU A 97 -31.80 0.44 17.52
CA GLU A 97 -31.34 -0.16 18.79
C GLU A 97 -29.89 -0.65 18.75
N GLY A 98 -29.29 -0.74 17.55
CA GLY A 98 -27.89 -1.14 17.39
C GLY A 98 -27.49 -1.31 15.94
N ALA A 99 -26.21 -1.56 15.72
CA ALA A 99 -25.63 -1.75 14.40
C ALA A 99 -25.95 -3.13 13.80
N LEU A 100 -26.21 -3.18 12.49
CA LEU A 100 -26.27 -4.42 11.73
C LEU A 100 -24.89 -5.04 11.66
N LYS A 101 -24.81 -6.34 11.91
CA LYS A 101 -23.56 -7.10 11.80
C LYS A 101 -23.43 -7.74 10.43
N PRO A 102 -22.19 -7.95 9.93
CA PRO A 102 -21.96 -8.55 8.61
C PRO A 102 -22.67 -9.90 8.42
N GLU A 103 -22.69 -10.76 9.44
CA GLU A 103 -23.34 -12.08 9.35
C GLU A 103 -24.86 -11.94 9.18
N VAL A 104 -25.47 -10.94 9.86
CA VAL A 104 -26.91 -10.66 9.76
C VAL A 104 -27.28 -10.20 8.36
N VAL A 105 -26.48 -9.29 7.81
CA VAL A 105 -26.72 -8.71 6.47
C VAL A 105 -26.50 -9.76 5.39
N SER A 106 -25.44 -10.56 5.48
CA SER A 106 -25.17 -11.64 4.55
C SER A 106 -26.28 -12.71 4.53
N GLU A 107 -26.77 -13.11 5.71
CA GLU A 107 -27.89 -14.04 5.84
C GLU A 107 -29.19 -13.47 5.27
N LEU A 108 -29.46 -12.17 5.52
CA LEU A 108 -30.60 -11.45 4.98
C LEU A 108 -30.59 -11.43 3.45
N MET A 109 -29.48 -11.00 2.86
CA MET A 109 -29.33 -10.93 1.40
C MET A 109 -29.47 -12.30 0.76
N GLY A 110 -28.89 -13.35 1.37
CA GLY A 110 -29.06 -14.74 0.91
C GLY A 110 -30.51 -15.25 0.97
N LYS A 111 -31.33 -14.80 1.94
CA LYS A 111 -32.75 -15.16 2.02
C LYS A 111 -33.63 -14.37 1.07
N LEU A 112 -33.27 -13.12 0.80
CA LEU A 112 -33.96 -12.26 -0.16
C LEU A 112 -33.70 -12.70 -1.59
N ASP A 113 -32.51 -13.22 -1.87
CA ASP A 113 -32.17 -13.75 -3.18
C ASP A 113 -33.06 -14.95 -3.53
N GLY A 114 -33.87 -14.81 -4.58
CA GLY A 114 -34.86 -15.82 -4.97
C GLY A 114 -36.23 -15.72 -4.27
N SER A 115 -36.45 -14.76 -3.35
CA SER A 115 -37.78 -14.47 -2.83
C SER A 115 -38.65 -13.78 -3.89
N ALA A 116 -39.86 -14.32 -4.15
CA ALA A 116 -40.80 -13.73 -5.10
C ALA A 116 -41.31 -12.32 -4.70
N GLY A 117 -41.09 -11.93 -3.45
CA GLY A 117 -41.47 -10.62 -2.92
C GLY A 117 -40.34 -9.60 -2.85
N PHE A 118 -39.13 -9.93 -3.33
CA PHE A 118 -37.96 -9.06 -3.27
C PHE A 118 -37.78 -8.26 -4.57
N TYR A 119 -37.93 -6.95 -4.48
CA TYR A 119 -37.75 -6.01 -5.59
C TYR A 119 -36.58 -5.07 -5.28
N PRO A 120 -35.33 -5.43 -5.61
CA PRO A 120 -34.12 -4.73 -5.17
C PRO A 120 -34.06 -3.28 -5.64
N ILE A 121 -34.55 -2.97 -6.85
CA ILE A 121 -34.54 -1.60 -7.39
C ILE A 121 -35.46 -0.68 -6.57
N ILE A 122 -36.66 -1.18 -6.24
CA ILE A 122 -37.63 -0.41 -5.44
C ILE A 122 -37.08 -0.18 -4.02
N LEU A 123 -36.51 -1.24 -3.42
CA LEU A 123 -35.90 -1.13 -2.10
C LEU A 123 -34.78 -0.09 -2.10
N PHE A 124 -33.91 -0.16 -3.11
CA PHE A 124 -32.80 0.77 -3.26
C PHE A 124 -33.29 2.21 -3.35
N GLN A 125 -34.22 2.52 -4.22
CA GLN A 125 -34.77 3.88 -4.39
C GLN A 125 -35.37 4.45 -3.11
N ARG A 126 -36.11 3.64 -2.34
CA ARG A 126 -36.72 4.07 -1.08
C ARG A 126 -35.70 4.28 0.04
N LEU A 127 -34.69 3.40 0.14
CA LEU A 127 -33.62 3.56 1.13
C LEU A 127 -32.71 4.74 0.77
N GLU A 128 -32.46 4.98 -0.51
CA GLU A 128 -31.68 6.11 -0.99
C GLU A 128 -32.38 7.44 -0.68
N ASP A 129 -33.71 7.55 -0.93
CA ASP A 129 -34.49 8.72 -0.54
C ASP A 129 -34.43 8.96 0.99
N PHE A 130 -34.59 7.91 1.78
CA PHE A 130 -34.41 8.01 3.24
C PHE A 130 -33.00 8.52 3.61
N TYR A 131 -31.95 7.95 3.00
CA TYR A 131 -30.56 8.32 3.28
C TYR A 131 -30.27 9.78 2.97
N GLN A 132 -30.75 10.28 1.82
CA GLN A 132 -30.59 11.68 1.44
C GLN A 132 -31.24 12.63 2.44
N ARG A 133 -32.47 12.35 2.86
CA ARG A 133 -33.22 13.15 3.87
C ARG A 133 -32.55 13.09 5.23
N TRP A 134 -32.08 11.90 5.63
CA TRP A 134 -31.35 11.71 6.89
C TRP A 134 -30.06 12.54 6.92
N CYS A 135 -29.29 12.51 5.85
CA CYS A 135 -28.08 13.33 5.72
C CYS A 135 -28.34 14.84 5.79
N GLN A 136 -29.56 15.29 5.50
CA GLN A 136 -29.99 16.69 5.61
C GLN A 136 -30.51 17.04 7.01
N GLY A 137 -30.62 16.06 7.92
CA GLY A 137 -31.14 16.24 9.27
C GLY A 137 -32.69 16.34 9.35
N GLU A 138 -33.39 16.02 8.24
CA GLU A 138 -34.85 16.20 8.16
C GLU A 138 -35.62 15.51 9.29
N PHE A 139 -35.15 14.36 9.79
CA PHE A 139 -35.88 13.58 10.78
C PHE A 139 -35.59 14.01 12.22
N ILE A 140 -34.35 14.36 12.54
CA ILE A 140 -33.95 14.76 13.89
C ILE A 140 -34.43 16.19 14.24
N ASP A 141 -34.47 17.08 13.24
CA ASP A 141 -34.88 18.48 13.37
C ASP A 141 -36.35 18.68 13.07
N ALA A 142 -37.10 17.62 12.75
CA ALA A 142 -38.51 17.69 12.41
C ALA A 142 -39.40 18.10 13.61
N PRO A 143 -40.57 18.70 13.36
CA PRO A 143 -41.61 18.86 14.38
C PRO A 143 -41.99 17.51 15.02
N PRO A 144 -42.50 17.47 16.28
CA PRO A 144 -42.72 16.22 17.02
C PRO A 144 -43.53 15.15 16.28
N ALA A 145 -44.48 15.56 15.44
CA ALA A 145 -45.30 14.63 14.65
C ALA A 145 -44.52 13.89 13.56
N PHE A 146 -43.37 14.41 13.15
CA PHE A 146 -42.49 13.85 12.11
C PHE A 146 -41.06 13.55 12.62
N ASN A 147 -40.79 13.83 13.90
CA ASN A 147 -39.51 13.49 14.53
C ASN A 147 -39.51 12.03 14.96
N PHE A 148 -39.23 11.15 14.02
CA PHE A 148 -39.23 9.71 14.24
C PHE A 148 -38.21 9.25 15.29
N PRO A 149 -36.97 9.77 15.33
CA PRO A 149 -36.01 9.42 16.39
C PRO A 149 -36.51 9.82 17.78
N GLN A 150 -37.18 10.96 17.94
CA GLN A 150 -37.77 11.38 19.23
C GLN A 150 -38.90 10.45 19.66
N GLN A 151 -39.78 10.09 18.73
CA GLN A 151 -40.87 9.15 18.99
C GLN A 151 -40.32 7.80 19.44
N LYS A 152 -39.31 7.29 18.75
CA LYS A 152 -38.67 6.03 19.10
C LYS A 152 -37.96 6.11 20.46
N MET A 153 -37.26 7.20 20.75
CA MET A 153 -36.64 7.42 22.05
C MET A 153 -37.64 7.31 23.19
N LEU A 154 -38.79 7.95 23.04
CA LEU A 154 -39.86 7.91 24.06
C LEU A 154 -40.45 6.50 24.25
N GLN A 155 -40.64 5.76 23.15
CA GLN A 155 -41.06 4.35 23.20
C GLN A 155 -40.08 3.46 23.95
N LEU A 156 -38.75 3.62 23.68
CA LEU A 156 -37.70 2.85 24.34
C LEU A 156 -37.59 3.19 25.83
N ARG A 157 -37.69 4.47 26.19
CA ARG A 157 -37.72 4.92 27.59
C ARG A 157 -38.91 4.32 28.36
N ALA A 158 -40.08 4.23 27.73
CA ALA A 158 -41.26 3.59 28.34
C ALA A 158 -41.03 2.08 28.59
N LYS A 159 -40.12 1.44 27.89
CA LYS A 159 -39.71 0.05 28.08
C LYS A 159 -38.46 -0.10 28.99
N GLY A 160 -38.00 0.98 29.63
CA GLY A 160 -36.83 0.98 30.50
C GLY A 160 -35.49 0.99 29.75
N ILE A 161 -35.50 1.20 28.43
CA ILE A 161 -34.27 1.28 27.60
C ILE A 161 -33.89 2.76 27.44
N ASN A 162 -32.70 3.13 27.92
CA ASN A 162 -32.23 4.51 27.90
C ASN A 162 -31.19 4.73 26.81
N ILE A 163 -31.62 5.03 25.59
CA ILE A 163 -30.79 5.42 24.45
C ILE A 163 -31.04 6.89 24.13
N GLY A 164 -29.96 7.64 23.84
CA GLY A 164 -30.02 9.05 23.48
C GLY A 164 -30.63 9.29 22.10
N LEU A 165 -31.27 10.45 21.91
CA LEU A 165 -31.89 10.85 20.64
C LEU A 165 -30.92 10.74 19.46
N LYS A 166 -29.74 11.32 19.61
CA LYS A 166 -28.69 11.33 18.58
C LYS A 166 -28.21 9.92 18.25
N GLN A 167 -28.03 9.04 19.25
CA GLN A 167 -27.61 7.66 19.05
C GLN A 167 -28.64 6.84 18.26
N ILE A 168 -29.95 7.06 18.53
CA ILE A 168 -31.05 6.44 17.78
C ILE A 168 -31.00 6.85 16.31
N ASP A 169 -30.80 8.14 16.06
CA ASP A 169 -30.73 8.68 14.70
C ASP A 169 -29.50 8.15 13.94
N ILE A 170 -28.34 8.18 14.57
CA ILE A 170 -27.08 7.64 14.00
C ILE A 170 -27.22 6.15 13.70
N ASN A 171 -27.63 5.32 14.66
CA ASN A 171 -27.78 3.88 14.45
C ASN A 171 -28.69 3.58 13.25
N THR A 172 -29.78 4.32 13.14
CA THR A 172 -30.75 4.14 12.05
C THR A 172 -30.15 4.49 10.70
N GLY A 173 -29.51 5.65 10.58
CA GLY A 173 -28.92 6.12 9.33
C GLY A 173 -27.74 5.26 8.86
N LEU A 174 -26.87 4.85 9.79
CA LEU A 174 -25.75 3.95 9.46
C LEU A 174 -26.23 2.57 9.00
N ASN A 175 -27.29 2.03 9.60
CA ASN A 175 -27.88 0.75 9.16
C ASN A 175 -28.50 0.86 7.76
N VAL A 176 -29.11 1.99 7.42
CA VAL A 176 -29.60 2.25 6.06
C VAL A 176 -28.42 2.38 5.09
N LEU A 177 -27.35 3.05 5.46
CA LEU A 177 -26.13 3.13 4.66
C LEU A 177 -25.54 1.73 4.39
N ILE A 178 -25.48 0.86 5.40
CA ILE A 178 -25.05 -0.54 5.25
C ILE A 178 -25.91 -1.27 4.22
N LEU A 179 -27.23 -1.15 4.31
CA LEU A 179 -28.12 -1.82 3.36
C LEU A 179 -27.97 -1.30 1.92
N LEU A 180 -27.72 -0.01 1.74
CA LEU A 180 -27.45 0.57 0.41
C LEU A 180 -26.13 0.07 -0.17
N LEU A 181 -25.07 -0.01 0.62
CA LEU A 181 -23.80 -0.58 0.24
C LEU A 181 -23.95 -2.07 -0.18
N GLU A 182 -24.72 -2.84 0.59
CA GLU A 182 -24.96 -4.26 0.28
C GLU A 182 -25.84 -4.44 -0.96
N LEU A 183 -26.86 -3.60 -1.15
CA LEU A 183 -27.66 -3.63 -2.38
C LEU A 183 -26.83 -3.26 -3.61
N HIS A 184 -25.92 -2.29 -3.47
CA HIS A 184 -24.97 -1.98 -4.53
C HIS A 184 -24.09 -3.19 -4.85
N ARG A 185 -23.46 -3.81 -3.84
CA ARG A 185 -22.63 -5.02 -4.01
C ARG A 185 -23.40 -6.19 -4.62
N TYR A 186 -24.62 -6.43 -4.15
CA TYR A 186 -25.54 -7.42 -4.70
C TYR A 186 -25.81 -7.20 -6.20
N ALA A 187 -26.01 -5.95 -6.60
CA ALA A 187 -26.26 -5.58 -7.98
C ALA A 187 -25.04 -5.75 -8.88
N GLN A 188 -23.82 -5.46 -8.39
CA GLN A 188 -22.59 -5.59 -9.18
C GLN A 188 -22.34 -7.03 -9.67
N THR A 189 -22.85 -8.03 -8.98
CA THR A 189 -22.75 -9.45 -9.38
C THR A 189 -23.84 -9.90 -10.36
N ARG A 190 -24.78 -9.02 -10.76
CA ARG A 190 -25.95 -9.32 -11.62
C ARG A 190 -26.06 -8.33 -12.77
N GLU A 191 -25.87 -8.82 -13.99
CA GLU A 191 -25.81 -7.98 -15.20
C GLU A 191 -27.05 -7.05 -15.36
N HIS A 192 -28.26 -7.58 -15.11
CA HIS A 192 -29.49 -6.81 -15.25
C HIS A 192 -29.72 -5.74 -14.15
N LEU A 193 -29.01 -5.80 -13.01
CA LEU A 193 -29.10 -4.82 -11.92
C LEU A 193 -27.94 -3.84 -11.89
N ARG A 194 -26.79 -4.23 -12.44
CA ARG A 194 -25.54 -3.51 -12.32
C ARG A 194 -25.62 -2.03 -12.75
N GLN A 195 -26.44 -1.72 -13.76
CA GLN A 195 -26.64 -0.35 -14.24
C GLN A 195 -27.79 0.39 -13.54
N GLN A 196 -28.64 -0.33 -12.79
CA GLN A 196 -29.85 0.24 -12.17
C GLN A 196 -29.68 0.52 -10.67
N ILE A 197 -28.73 -0.16 -10.03
CA ILE A 197 -28.42 0.03 -8.60
C ILE A 197 -26.95 0.40 -8.49
N ILE A 198 -26.68 1.71 -8.55
CA ILE A 198 -25.34 2.29 -8.35
C ILE A 198 -25.45 3.27 -7.20
N PHE A 199 -24.81 2.97 -6.07
CA PHE A 199 -24.83 3.82 -4.91
C PHE A 199 -23.55 4.64 -4.78
N TYR A 200 -23.70 5.93 -4.58
CA TYR A 200 -22.63 6.89 -4.32
C TYR A 200 -22.83 7.49 -2.93
N PRO A 201 -22.15 7.03 -1.89
CA PRO A 201 -22.34 7.54 -0.52
C PRO A 201 -22.10 9.04 -0.37
N SER A 202 -21.28 9.64 -1.22
CA SER A 202 -21.00 11.09 -1.28
C SER A 202 -21.78 11.82 -2.39
N GLY A 203 -22.78 11.18 -3.00
CA GLY A 203 -23.47 11.71 -4.18
C GLY A 203 -22.71 11.45 -5.47
N GLN A 204 -23.39 11.46 -6.60
CA GLN A 204 -22.84 11.26 -7.92
C GLN A 204 -22.25 12.56 -8.47
N ARG A 205 -21.00 12.53 -8.91
CA ARG A 205 -20.32 13.67 -9.54
C ARG A 205 -21.10 14.17 -10.75
N ASP A 206 -21.09 15.48 -10.94
CA ASP A 206 -21.77 16.17 -12.06
C ASP A 206 -23.30 16.07 -12.05
N THR A 207 -23.92 15.79 -10.91
CA THR A 207 -25.38 15.83 -10.70
C THR A 207 -25.78 16.95 -9.73
N GLU A 208 -27.08 17.38 -9.73
CA GLU A 208 -27.61 18.39 -8.80
C GLU A 208 -27.50 17.95 -7.33
N ASN A 209 -27.42 16.64 -7.05
CA ASN A 209 -27.29 16.04 -5.71
C ASN A 209 -25.85 15.75 -5.32
N PHE A 210 -24.88 16.35 -6.00
CA PHE A 210 -23.47 16.11 -5.71
C PHE A 210 -22.99 16.92 -4.50
N PHE A 211 -22.99 16.29 -3.35
CA PHE A 211 -22.33 16.81 -2.16
C PHE A 211 -21.09 15.98 -1.85
N THR A 212 -19.94 16.35 -2.43
CA THR A 212 -18.66 15.62 -2.28
C THR A 212 -18.34 15.28 -0.82
N SER A 213 -18.75 16.13 0.12
CA SER A 213 -18.52 15.98 1.56
C SER A 213 -19.66 15.29 2.34
N GLN A 214 -20.67 14.71 1.66
CA GLN A 214 -21.80 14.08 2.36
C GLN A 214 -21.36 12.96 3.28
N LEU A 215 -20.53 12.05 2.79
CA LEU A 215 -20.02 10.95 3.62
C LEU A 215 -19.13 11.47 4.75
N LEU A 216 -18.29 12.47 4.52
CA LEU A 216 -17.51 13.10 5.59
C LEU A 216 -18.40 13.66 6.71
N ARG A 217 -19.52 14.31 6.37
CA ARG A 217 -20.48 14.78 7.37
C ARG A 217 -21.11 13.63 8.15
N VAL A 218 -21.41 12.51 7.50
CA VAL A 218 -21.92 11.29 8.15
C VAL A 218 -20.87 10.72 9.12
N ILE A 219 -19.61 10.64 8.71
CA ILE A 219 -18.48 10.21 9.56
C ILE A 219 -18.42 11.09 10.80
N ASN A 220 -18.30 12.41 10.62
CA ASN A 220 -18.19 13.39 11.71
C ASN A 220 -19.42 13.39 12.63
N TYR A 221 -20.62 13.22 12.07
CA TYR A 221 -21.86 13.12 12.85
C TYR A 221 -21.86 11.84 13.69
N SER A 222 -21.45 10.73 13.13
CA SER A 222 -21.33 9.45 13.85
C SER A 222 -20.28 9.54 14.97
N ASP A 223 -19.09 10.04 14.65
CA ASP A 223 -17.96 10.13 15.57
C ASP A 223 -18.13 11.18 16.66
N SER A 224 -19.12 12.07 16.53
CA SER A 224 -19.48 13.03 17.57
C SER A 224 -20.12 12.39 18.82
N VAL A 225 -20.52 11.13 18.78
CA VAL A 225 -20.98 10.36 19.93
C VAL A 225 -19.83 9.55 20.53
N GLU A 226 -19.04 8.91 19.68
CA GLU A 226 -17.85 8.14 20.04
C GLU A 226 -16.90 8.16 18.85
N ILE A 227 -15.64 8.56 19.06
CA ILE A 227 -14.62 8.62 18.01
C ILE A 227 -14.41 7.20 17.45
N GLY A 228 -14.44 7.09 16.11
CA GLY A 228 -14.33 5.81 15.41
C GLY A 228 -15.64 5.01 15.34
N ASN A 229 -16.76 5.56 15.80
CA ASN A 229 -18.06 4.87 15.72
C ASN A 229 -18.44 4.54 14.27
N PHE A 230 -18.15 5.44 13.32
CA PHE A 230 -18.39 5.17 11.90
C PHE A 230 -17.59 3.96 11.42
N SER A 231 -16.28 3.96 11.67
CA SER A 231 -15.38 2.87 11.27
C SER A 231 -15.78 1.53 11.89
N ASN A 232 -16.17 1.53 13.16
CA ASN A 232 -16.63 0.34 13.88
C ASN A 232 -17.95 -0.22 13.36
N VAL A 233 -18.85 0.61 12.86
CA VAL A 233 -20.19 0.21 12.42
C VAL A 233 -20.25 -0.09 10.91
N VAL A 234 -19.64 0.77 10.09
CA VAL A 234 -19.75 0.72 8.62
C VAL A 234 -18.48 0.22 7.96
N GLY A 235 -17.33 0.26 8.65
CA GLY A 235 -16.03 0.03 8.06
C GLY A 235 -15.90 -1.27 7.24
N GLU A 236 -16.43 -2.38 7.72
CA GLU A 236 -16.43 -3.67 7.02
C GLU A 236 -17.30 -3.69 5.75
N PHE A 237 -18.26 -2.76 5.64
CA PHE A 237 -19.20 -2.73 4.51
C PHE A 237 -18.76 -1.82 3.37
N LEU A 238 -17.65 -1.07 3.51
CA LEU A 238 -17.15 -0.17 2.48
C LEU A 238 -16.35 -0.88 1.37
N GLN A 239 -16.14 -2.18 1.49
CA GLN A 239 -15.54 -2.99 0.44
C GLN A 239 -16.30 -2.81 -0.89
N GLY A 240 -15.57 -2.48 -1.98
CA GLY A 240 -16.14 -2.27 -3.30
C GLY A 240 -17.04 -1.03 -3.42
N ALA A 241 -17.07 -0.15 -2.42
CA ALA A 241 -17.86 1.08 -2.47
C ALA A 241 -17.40 2.02 -3.59
N ASN A 242 -18.32 2.78 -4.18
CA ASN A 242 -18.00 3.82 -5.15
C ASN A 242 -17.88 5.18 -4.46
N LEU A 243 -16.65 5.60 -4.22
CA LEU A 243 -16.26 6.84 -3.55
C LEU A 243 -15.47 7.77 -4.49
N SER A 244 -15.66 7.60 -5.82
CA SER A 244 -14.94 8.42 -6.80
C SER A 244 -15.25 9.91 -6.62
N GLY A 245 -14.19 10.72 -6.53
CA GLY A 245 -14.28 12.17 -6.30
C GLY A 245 -14.85 12.58 -4.95
N ALA A 246 -15.00 11.66 -3.99
CA ALA A 246 -15.46 11.99 -2.64
C ALA A 246 -14.48 12.91 -1.91
N TYR A 247 -15.00 13.87 -1.14
CA TYR A 247 -14.19 14.69 -0.24
C TYR A 247 -14.19 14.06 1.15
N LEU A 248 -13.06 13.53 1.55
CA LEU A 248 -12.83 12.80 2.81
C LEU A 248 -11.60 13.34 3.56
N GLY A 249 -11.24 14.61 3.30
CA GLY A 249 -10.16 15.27 4.03
C GLY A 249 -10.41 15.29 5.53
N ASP A 250 -9.36 15.09 6.33
CA ASP A 250 -9.43 14.98 7.80
C ASP A 250 -10.31 13.82 8.32
N ALA A 251 -10.83 12.93 7.45
CA ALA A 251 -11.70 11.83 7.88
C ALA A 251 -10.94 10.82 8.75
N ASN A 252 -11.60 10.32 9.80
CA ASN A 252 -11.11 9.16 10.54
C ASN A 252 -11.66 7.87 9.91
N LEU A 253 -10.81 7.16 9.18
CA LEU A 253 -11.11 5.89 8.51
C LEU A 253 -10.18 4.76 9.00
N THR A 254 -9.67 4.86 10.24
CA THR A 254 -8.78 3.87 10.85
C THR A 254 -9.35 2.46 10.74
N GLU A 255 -8.51 1.50 10.26
CA GLU A 255 -8.82 0.06 10.12
C GLU A 255 -10.02 -0.27 9.21
N VAL A 256 -10.54 0.68 8.44
CA VAL A 256 -11.68 0.48 7.54
C VAL A 256 -11.30 -0.43 6.37
N ASN A 257 -12.23 -1.28 5.95
CA ASN A 257 -12.10 -2.13 4.78
C ASN A 257 -12.59 -1.42 3.50
N LEU A 258 -11.68 -0.84 2.75
CA LEU A 258 -11.89 -0.21 1.43
C LEU A 258 -11.34 -1.06 0.28
N SER A 259 -11.18 -2.39 0.51
CA SER A 259 -10.68 -3.27 -0.53
C SER A 259 -11.59 -3.24 -1.77
N HIS A 260 -10.97 -3.17 -2.95
CA HIS A 260 -11.64 -3.06 -4.24
C HIS A 260 -12.58 -1.84 -4.40
N ALA A 261 -12.55 -0.87 -3.48
CA ALA A 261 -13.33 0.36 -3.60
C ALA A 261 -12.79 1.25 -4.74
N ASN A 262 -13.67 2.05 -5.32
CA ASN A 262 -13.29 3.08 -6.30
C ASN A 262 -13.20 4.44 -5.60
N LEU A 263 -11.99 4.94 -5.39
CA LEU A 263 -11.67 6.25 -4.82
C LEU A 263 -10.96 7.14 -5.85
N SER A 264 -11.14 6.87 -7.15
CA SER A 264 -10.46 7.66 -8.18
C SER A 264 -10.79 9.14 -8.06
N GLY A 265 -9.75 9.98 -8.01
CA GLY A 265 -9.88 11.42 -7.85
C GLY A 265 -10.51 11.87 -6.52
N ALA A 266 -10.59 11.00 -5.51
CA ALA A 266 -11.04 11.39 -4.17
C ALA A 266 -10.00 12.28 -3.47
N TYR A 267 -10.47 13.16 -2.57
CA TYR A 267 -9.62 13.96 -1.69
C TYR A 267 -9.60 13.33 -0.28
N LEU A 268 -8.44 12.86 0.14
CA LEU A 268 -8.16 12.19 1.41
C LEU A 268 -7.01 12.90 2.17
N GLY A 269 -6.69 14.14 1.79
CA GLY A 269 -5.63 14.91 2.45
C GLY A 269 -5.88 15.02 3.95
N ASP A 270 -4.82 14.93 4.76
CA ASP A 270 -4.85 14.97 6.22
C ASP A 270 -5.70 13.85 6.88
N ALA A 271 -6.23 12.87 6.12
CA ALA A 271 -7.07 11.81 6.66
C ALA A 271 -6.25 10.82 7.51
N ASN A 272 -6.89 10.28 8.56
CA ASN A 272 -6.36 9.16 9.31
C ASN A 272 -6.80 7.83 8.66
N LEU A 273 -5.87 7.20 7.96
CA LEU A 273 -6.02 5.95 7.22
C LEU A 273 -5.16 4.83 7.83
N THR A 274 -4.79 4.96 9.12
CA THR A 274 -3.97 3.96 9.83
C THR A 274 -4.59 2.57 9.72
N GLY A 275 -3.81 1.59 9.27
CA GLY A 275 -4.24 0.19 9.16
C GLY A 275 -5.39 -0.06 8.19
N VAL A 276 -5.77 0.89 7.35
CA VAL A 276 -6.84 0.74 6.35
C VAL A 276 -6.50 -0.37 5.35
N ASN A 277 -7.52 -1.12 4.92
CA ASN A 277 -7.37 -2.12 3.87
C ASN A 277 -7.82 -1.56 2.52
N PHE A 278 -6.87 -1.19 1.66
CA PHE A 278 -7.07 -0.75 0.27
C PHE A 278 -6.71 -1.83 -0.76
N THR A 279 -6.65 -3.10 -0.38
CA THR A 279 -6.27 -4.18 -1.31
C THR A 279 -7.08 -4.09 -2.62
N GLY A 280 -6.39 -3.94 -3.76
CA GLY A 280 -7.01 -3.84 -5.07
C GLY A 280 -7.93 -2.62 -5.29
N ALA A 281 -7.87 -1.61 -4.43
CA ALA A 281 -8.65 -0.38 -4.59
C ALA A 281 -8.13 0.47 -5.76
N ASN A 282 -9.01 1.27 -6.35
CA ASN A 282 -8.65 2.26 -7.33
C ASN A 282 -8.54 3.64 -6.68
N LEU A 283 -7.33 4.10 -6.44
CA LEU A 283 -6.95 5.40 -5.89
C LEU A 283 -6.32 6.31 -6.97
N SER A 284 -6.54 6.01 -8.26
CA SER A 284 -5.91 6.76 -9.34
C SER A 284 -6.28 8.24 -9.28
N ALA A 285 -5.27 9.11 -9.37
CA ALA A 285 -5.40 10.56 -9.26
C ALA A 285 -6.09 11.04 -7.95
N ALA A 286 -6.12 10.22 -6.90
CA ALA A 286 -6.57 10.66 -5.58
C ALA A 286 -5.53 11.57 -4.93
N ASN A 287 -5.98 12.48 -4.09
CA ASN A 287 -5.11 13.27 -3.21
C ASN A 287 -5.10 12.65 -1.81
N LEU A 288 -3.92 12.20 -1.38
CA LEU A 288 -3.64 11.61 -0.07
C LEU A 288 -2.50 12.39 0.64
N GLY A 289 -2.21 13.61 0.18
CA GLY A 289 -1.16 14.45 0.78
C GLY A 289 -1.36 14.63 2.27
N ASP A 290 -0.27 14.64 3.05
CA ASP A 290 -0.25 14.77 4.50
C ASP A 290 -1.10 13.71 5.28
N SER A 291 -1.61 12.66 4.61
CA SER A 291 -2.43 11.62 5.25
C SER A 291 -1.59 10.61 6.01
N ASN A 292 -2.20 9.96 7.01
CA ASN A 292 -1.58 8.88 7.77
C ASN A 292 -2.04 7.50 7.28
N LEU A 293 -1.21 6.83 6.51
CA LEU A 293 -1.38 5.48 5.95
C LEU A 293 -0.51 4.43 6.67
N SER A 294 -0.03 4.73 7.89
CA SER A 294 0.87 3.81 8.59
C SER A 294 0.24 2.43 8.78
N GLY A 295 0.98 1.39 8.42
CA GLY A 295 0.52 0.01 8.47
C GLY A 295 -0.64 -0.34 7.52
N ALA A 296 -1.01 0.54 6.59
CA ALA A 296 -2.08 0.28 5.62
C ALA A 296 -1.74 -0.86 4.66
N ASN A 297 -2.77 -1.58 4.19
CA ASN A 297 -2.62 -2.58 3.14
C ASN A 297 -3.09 -2.04 1.80
N LEU A 298 -2.16 -1.65 0.95
CA LEU A 298 -2.35 -1.12 -0.40
C LEU A 298 -1.97 -2.16 -1.49
N SER A 299 -1.86 -3.45 -1.13
CA SER A 299 -1.45 -4.47 -2.07
C SER A 299 -2.39 -4.52 -3.29
N HIS A 300 -1.79 -4.58 -4.50
CA HIS A 300 -2.52 -4.55 -5.78
C HIS A 300 -3.38 -3.30 -6.01
N ALA A 301 -3.24 -2.24 -5.21
CA ALA A 301 -3.97 -0.99 -5.43
C ALA A 301 -3.45 -0.23 -6.66
N ASN A 302 -4.33 0.51 -7.31
CA ASN A 302 -3.98 1.44 -8.37
C ASN A 302 -3.90 2.86 -7.79
N LEU A 303 -2.67 3.37 -7.62
CA LEU A 303 -2.37 4.72 -7.12
C LEU A 303 -1.81 5.63 -8.23
N ARG A 304 -1.95 5.22 -9.48
CA ARG A 304 -1.38 5.95 -10.61
C ARG A 304 -1.76 7.43 -10.58
N ARG A 305 -0.74 8.32 -10.63
CA ARG A 305 -0.90 9.78 -10.57
C ARG A 305 -1.58 10.27 -9.28
N ALA A 306 -1.59 9.49 -8.23
CA ALA A 306 -2.04 9.98 -6.93
C ALA A 306 -1.01 10.96 -6.35
N ASP A 307 -1.48 11.85 -5.49
CA ASP A 307 -0.66 12.71 -4.66
C ASP A 307 -0.57 12.08 -3.26
N LEU A 308 0.62 11.67 -2.85
CA LEU A 308 0.98 11.09 -1.56
C LEU A 308 2.07 11.94 -0.89
N SER A 309 2.24 13.19 -1.34
CA SER A 309 3.26 14.08 -0.81
C SER A 309 3.14 14.25 0.71
N SER A 310 4.24 14.21 1.42
CA SER A 310 4.32 14.31 2.89
C SER A 310 3.48 13.29 3.67
N SER A 311 2.95 12.25 3.04
CA SER A 311 2.15 11.23 3.71
C SER A 311 3.01 10.26 4.51
N ASN A 312 2.42 9.66 5.55
CA ASN A 312 3.05 8.61 6.34
C ASN A 312 2.58 7.23 5.87
N LEU A 313 3.44 6.49 5.16
CA LEU A 313 3.24 5.10 4.71
C LEU A 313 4.14 4.12 5.48
N SER A 314 4.66 4.50 6.64
CA SER A 314 5.58 3.66 7.39
C SER A 314 4.97 2.29 7.70
N GLY A 315 5.71 1.22 7.42
CA GLY A 315 5.25 -0.15 7.59
C GLY A 315 4.07 -0.58 6.70
N ALA A 316 3.66 0.23 5.72
CA ALA A 316 2.58 -0.12 4.80
C ALA A 316 2.97 -1.26 3.84
N ASN A 317 1.97 -2.03 3.41
CA ASN A 317 2.12 -3.07 2.39
C ASN A 317 1.62 -2.56 1.03
N LEU A 318 2.55 -2.29 0.11
CA LEU A 318 2.28 -1.81 -1.25
C LEU A 318 2.61 -2.87 -2.32
N THR A 319 2.77 -4.14 -1.95
CA THR A 319 3.18 -5.19 -2.88
C THR A 319 2.29 -5.24 -4.11
N HIS A 320 2.91 -5.27 -5.31
CA HIS A 320 2.21 -5.29 -6.60
C HIS A 320 1.28 -4.09 -6.86
N ALA A 321 1.41 -2.99 -6.12
CA ALA A 321 0.65 -1.77 -6.40
C ALA A 321 1.20 -1.03 -7.64
N ASP A 322 0.34 -0.29 -8.35
CA ASP A 322 0.73 0.66 -9.40
C ASP A 322 0.80 2.07 -8.82
N LEU A 323 2.02 2.55 -8.55
CA LEU A 323 2.34 3.91 -8.13
C LEU A 323 3.00 4.70 -9.27
N SER A 324 2.81 4.29 -10.53
CA SER A 324 3.44 4.98 -11.64
C SER A 324 2.98 6.44 -11.73
N ARG A 325 3.97 7.37 -11.86
CA ARG A 325 3.74 8.82 -11.92
C ARG A 325 3.08 9.42 -10.67
N THR A 326 3.25 8.78 -9.52
CA THR A 326 2.76 9.25 -8.21
C THR A 326 3.71 10.32 -7.66
N ASP A 327 3.17 11.32 -6.99
CA ASP A 327 3.94 12.24 -6.16
C ASP A 327 4.07 11.63 -4.76
N LEU A 328 5.30 11.33 -4.36
CA LEU A 328 5.71 10.79 -3.06
C LEU A 328 6.74 11.70 -2.39
N THR A 329 6.82 12.96 -2.84
CA THR A 329 7.79 13.91 -2.28
C THR A 329 7.63 14.04 -0.77
N HIS A 330 8.75 13.93 -0.04
CA HIS A 330 8.77 13.96 1.42
C HIS A 330 7.94 12.89 2.16
N ALA A 331 7.42 11.87 1.47
CA ALA A 331 6.67 10.78 2.10
C ALA A 331 7.56 9.91 2.99
N ASP A 332 6.99 9.39 4.08
CA ASP A 332 7.64 8.39 4.93
C ASP A 332 7.20 6.98 4.52
N LEU A 333 8.08 6.27 3.83
CA LEU A 333 7.91 4.87 3.40
C LEU A 333 8.81 3.92 4.21
N SER A 334 9.32 4.37 5.36
CA SER A 334 10.25 3.57 6.16
C SER A 334 9.65 2.21 6.54
N SER A 335 10.47 1.16 6.42
CA SER A 335 10.08 -0.23 6.70
C SER A 335 8.84 -0.72 5.93
N SER A 336 8.43 -0.04 4.87
CA SER A 336 7.30 -0.45 4.02
C SER A 336 7.68 -1.60 3.08
N ASN A 337 6.69 -2.34 2.61
CA ASN A 337 6.89 -3.41 1.63
C ASN A 337 6.41 -2.96 0.24
N LEU A 338 7.35 -2.60 -0.62
CA LEU A 338 7.18 -2.15 -2.01
C LEU A 338 7.63 -3.22 -3.02
N ALA A 339 7.73 -4.49 -2.62
CA ALA A 339 8.18 -5.53 -3.52
C ALA A 339 7.23 -5.69 -4.72
N PHE A 340 7.81 -5.78 -5.93
CA PHE A 340 7.09 -5.88 -7.20
C PHE A 340 6.18 -4.68 -7.53
N THR A 341 6.40 -3.54 -6.92
CA THR A 341 5.64 -2.30 -7.15
C THR A 341 6.11 -1.60 -8.42
N ASP A 342 5.19 -1.00 -9.17
CA ASP A 342 5.53 -0.07 -10.25
C ASP A 342 5.56 1.37 -9.71
N LEU A 343 6.76 1.95 -9.62
CA LEU A 343 7.06 3.33 -9.22
C LEU A 343 7.63 4.14 -10.40
N SER A 344 7.48 3.62 -11.63
CA SER A 344 8.06 4.26 -12.81
C SER A 344 7.59 5.70 -12.99
N HIS A 345 8.53 6.60 -13.28
CA HIS A 345 8.28 8.04 -13.41
C HIS A 345 7.67 8.71 -12.15
N GLY A 346 7.68 8.06 -11.00
CA GLY A 346 7.25 8.65 -9.72
C GLY A 346 8.25 9.68 -9.20
N ASP A 347 7.78 10.66 -8.44
CA ASP A 347 8.63 11.61 -7.72
C ASP A 347 8.72 11.22 -6.25
N LEU A 348 9.88 10.72 -5.83
CA LEU A 348 10.22 10.32 -4.46
C LEU A 348 11.27 11.28 -3.87
N SER A 349 11.36 12.51 -4.37
CA SER A 349 12.35 13.49 -3.89
C SER A 349 12.21 13.68 -2.38
N SER A 350 13.34 13.54 -1.67
CA SER A 350 13.41 13.63 -0.20
C SER A 350 12.51 12.64 0.56
N ALA A 351 12.00 11.59 -0.08
CA ALA A 351 11.25 10.54 0.61
C ALA A 351 12.16 9.72 1.53
N ASN A 352 11.58 9.20 2.61
CA ASN A 352 12.25 8.29 3.53
C ASN A 352 11.87 6.83 3.19
N LEU A 353 12.80 6.09 2.59
CA LEU A 353 12.66 4.66 2.23
C LEU A 353 13.58 3.77 3.08
N ARG A 354 14.02 4.26 4.23
CA ARG A 354 14.91 3.51 5.10
C ARG A 354 14.31 2.15 5.47
N ASP A 355 15.13 1.07 5.41
CA ASP A 355 14.70 -0.30 5.70
C ASP A 355 13.51 -0.79 4.83
N ALA A 356 13.16 -0.09 3.74
CA ALA A 356 12.06 -0.47 2.86
C ALA A 356 12.44 -1.68 1.97
N ASN A 357 11.46 -2.53 1.67
CA ASN A 357 11.63 -3.65 0.75
C ASN A 357 11.15 -3.27 -0.66
N LEU A 358 12.08 -2.97 -1.55
CA LEU A 358 11.85 -2.65 -2.98
C LEU A 358 12.30 -3.78 -3.92
N ASN A 359 12.45 -5.00 -3.42
CA ASN A 359 12.90 -6.12 -4.24
C ASN A 359 12.00 -6.32 -5.47
N ASN A 360 12.62 -6.38 -6.66
CA ASN A 360 11.94 -6.52 -7.96
C ASN A 360 10.98 -5.36 -8.30
N ALA A 361 11.08 -4.20 -7.66
CA ALA A 361 10.30 -3.01 -8.00
C ALA A 361 10.79 -2.37 -9.31
N GLN A 362 9.91 -1.63 -9.98
CA GLN A 362 10.21 -0.84 -11.17
C GLN A 362 10.28 0.63 -10.79
N LEU A 363 11.46 1.25 -10.86
CA LEU A 363 11.73 2.65 -10.59
C LEU A 363 12.37 3.35 -11.81
N ASN A 364 12.19 2.78 -13.00
CA ASN A 364 12.75 3.38 -14.21
C ASN A 364 12.23 4.80 -14.41
N GLN A 365 13.15 5.75 -14.66
CA GLN A 365 12.86 7.18 -14.79
C GLN A 365 12.20 7.83 -13.54
N ALA A 366 12.28 7.20 -12.36
CA ALA A 366 11.82 7.79 -11.11
C ALA A 366 12.79 8.89 -10.63
N ILE A 367 12.29 9.86 -9.86
CA ILE A 367 13.08 10.92 -9.24
C ILE A 367 13.24 10.57 -7.76
N LEU A 368 14.47 10.29 -7.33
CA LEU A 368 14.84 9.96 -5.94
C LEU A 368 15.84 10.99 -5.38
N PHE A 369 15.80 12.22 -5.89
CA PHE A 369 16.72 13.28 -5.46
C PHE A 369 16.68 13.47 -3.95
N GLY A 370 17.84 13.26 -3.28
CA GLY A 370 17.97 13.40 -1.84
C GLY A 370 17.13 12.43 -1.00
N ALA A 371 16.61 11.35 -1.60
CA ALA A 371 15.87 10.32 -0.87
C ALA A 371 16.78 9.54 0.08
N ASN A 372 16.24 9.07 1.20
CA ASN A 372 16.91 8.17 2.13
C ASN A 372 16.53 6.72 1.83
N LEU A 373 17.45 5.95 1.24
CA LEU A 373 17.33 4.51 0.97
C LEU A 373 18.30 3.70 1.85
N SER A 374 18.77 4.26 2.98
CA SER A 374 19.70 3.54 3.85
C SER A 374 19.09 2.22 4.33
N ASP A 375 19.91 1.16 4.29
CA ASP A 375 19.52 -0.21 4.66
C ASP A 375 18.35 -0.80 3.84
N ALA A 376 17.94 -0.18 2.73
CA ALA A 376 16.84 -0.65 1.89
C ALA A 376 17.22 -1.92 1.08
N HIS A 377 16.23 -2.79 0.84
CA HIS A 377 16.38 -3.99 0.02
C HIS A 377 15.93 -3.71 -1.43
N LEU A 378 16.89 -3.61 -2.35
CA LEU A 378 16.71 -3.20 -3.75
C LEU A 378 17.17 -4.29 -4.74
N ARG A 379 17.11 -5.56 -4.34
CA ARG A 379 17.53 -6.67 -5.18
C ARG A 379 16.68 -6.76 -6.45
N ASN A 380 17.36 -6.93 -7.60
CA ASN A 380 16.73 -6.99 -8.93
C ASN A 380 15.85 -5.77 -9.27
N VAL A 381 16.05 -4.64 -8.63
CA VAL A 381 15.32 -3.40 -8.92
C VAL A 381 15.71 -2.86 -10.30
N ASP A 382 14.74 -2.29 -11.02
CA ASP A 382 15.01 -1.52 -12.24
C ASP A 382 15.00 -0.01 -11.92
N LEU A 383 16.19 0.59 -11.92
CA LEU A 383 16.47 2.02 -11.72
C LEU A 383 16.97 2.66 -13.02
N THR A 384 16.67 2.08 -14.20
CA THR A 384 17.13 2.61 -15.50
C THR A 384 16.71 4.06 -15.67
N GLY A 385 17.72 4.94 -15.81
CA GLY A 385 17.53 6.39 -16.00
C GLY A 385 16.91 7.11 -14.80
N ALA A 386 16.90 6.51 -13.61
CA ALA A 386 16.44 7.15 -12.38
C ALA A 386 17.40 8.26 -11.93
N ASP A 387 16.87 9.30 -11.27
CA ASP A 387 17.66 10.35 -10.65
C ASP A 387 17.81 10.10 -9.15
N LEU A 388 18.98 9.59 -8.74
CA LEU A 388 19.38 9.33 -7.35
C LEU A 388 20.42 10.37 -6.85
N CYS A 389 20.50 11.53 -7.51
CA CYS A 389 21.45 12.57 -7.09
C CYS A 389 21.24 12.91 -5.60
N ARG A 390 22.33 12.90 -4.82
CA ARG A 390 22.34 13.13 -3.37
C ARG A 390 21.52 12.15 -2.53
N ALA A 391 21.08 11.04 -3.08
CA ALA A 391 20.39 10.00 -2.30
C ALA A 391 21.37 9.32 -1.33
N ASP A 392 20.85 8.87 -0.19
CA ASP A 392 21.58 8.04 0.77
C ASP A 392 21.19 6.56 0.57
N LEU A 393 22.13 5.77 0.06
CA LEU A 393 22.00 4.32 -0.17
C LEU A 393 22.93 3.53 0.78
N SER A 394 23.38 4.14 1.88
CA SER A 394 24.30 3.48 2.81
C SER A 394 23.73 2.14 3.28
N GLY A 395 24.52 1.06 3.17
CA GLY A 395 24.12 -0.28 3.56
C GLY A 395 23.03 -0.94 2.70
N ALA A 396 22.55 -0.28 1.64
CA ALA A 396 21.49 -0.81 0.78
C ALA A 396 21.93 -2.04 -0.02
N GLU A 397 20.98 -2.97 -0.31
CA GLU A 397 21.21 -4.21 -1.06
C GLU A 397 20.72 -4.07 -2.51
N LEU A 398 21.62 -3.68 -3.43
CA LEU A 398 21.36 -3.48 -4.88
C LEU A 398 21.93 -4.62 -5.76
N HIS A 399 22.22 -5.78 -5.19
CA HIS A 399 22.81 -6.85 -6.01
C HIS A 399 21.85 -7.26 -7.14
N THR A 400 22.43 -7.45 -8.32
CA THR A 400 21.71 -7.72 -9.57
C THR A 400 20.74 -6.61 -10.02
N ALA A 401 20.85 -5.38 -9.47
CA ALA A 401 20.05 -4.24 -9.87
C ALA A 401 20.44 -3.71 -11.26
N THR A 402 19.51 -3.07 -11.95
CA THR A 402 19.75 -2.35 -13.22
C THR A 402 19.73 -0.86 -12.98
N LEU A 403 20.89 -0.18 -13.12
CA LEU A 403 21.08 1.26 -12.91
C LEU A 403 21.57 1.95 -14.20
N ARG A 404 21.23 1.41 -15.38
CA ARG A 404 21.70 1.91 -16.67
C ARG A 404 21.30 3.37 -16.87
N GLY A 405 22.30 4.25 -17.09
CA GLY A 405 22.07 5.69 -17.27
C GLY A 405 21.45 6.39 -16.07
N ALA A 406 21.49 5.79 -14.88
CA ALA A 406 21.01 6.44 -13.64
C ALA A 406 21.98 7.56 -13.22
N ASN A 407 21.44 8.62 -12.62
CA ASN A 407 22.22 9.70 -12.02
C ASN A 407 22.41 9.42 -10.53
N LEU A 408 23.61 9.04 -10.11
CA LEU A 408 24.04 8.79 -8.72
C LEU A 408 25.03 9.89 -8.25
N SER A 409 25.07 11.04 -8.91
CA SER A 409 26.02 12.09 -8.56
C SER A 409 25.80 12.60 -7.13
N ASP A 410 26.90 12.88 -6.39
CA ASP A 410 26.86 13.30 -4.98
C ASP A 410 26.17 12.30 -4.02
N SER A 411 25.81 11.08 -4.44
CA SER A 411 25.12 10.10 -3.59
C SER A 411 26.06 9.46 -2.56
N ILE A 412 25.46 8.90 -1.51
CA ILE A 412 26.17 8.16 -0.45
C ILE A 412 25.89 6.67 -0.63
N LEU A 413 26.93 5.90 -0.99
CA LEU A 413 26.89 4.47 -1.25
C LEU A 413 27.81 3.69 -0.29
N PHE A 414 28.02 4.23 0.92
CA PHE A 414 28.87 3.59 1.93
C PHE A 414 28.38 2.18 2.26
N SER A 415 29.25 1.18 2.16
CA SER A 415 28.93 -0.25 2.41
C SER A 415 27.73 -0.80 1.61
N THR A 416 27.38 -0.19 0.50
CA THR A 416 26.30 -0.65 -0.39
C THR A 416 26.73 -1.92 -1.13
N ASN A 417 25.81 -2.87 -1.29
CA ASN A 417 26.04 -4.08 -2.08
C ASN A 417 25.52 -3.91 -3.51
N LEU A 418 26.43 -3.68 -4.47
CA LEU A 418 26.17 -3.53 -5.90
C LEU A 418 26.71 -4.74 -6.71
N GLN A 419 26.91 -5.89 -6.06
CA GLN A 419 27.41 -7.09 -6.71
C GLN A 419 26.54 -7.46 -7.92
N ASP A 420 27.16 -7.79 -9.06
CA ASP A 420 26.48 -8.15 -10.31
C ASP A 420 25.52 -7.06 -10.85
N ALA A 421 25.58 -5.81 -10.36
CA ALA A 421 24.72 -4.71 -10.83
C ALA A 421 25.18 -4.18 -12.21
N ASP A 422 24.20 -3.69 -13.00
CA ASP A 422 24.47 -3.01 -14.29
C ASP A 422 24.37 -1.49 -14.14
N LEU A 423 25.53 -0.83 -14.06
CA LEU A 423 25.69 0.63 -13.98
C LEU A 423 26.17 1.21 -15.32
N THR A 424 25.89 0.54 -16.44
CA THR A 424 26.32 1.03 -17.78
C THR A 424 25.83 2.47 -17.99
N ALA A 425 26.77 3.36 -18.36
CA ALA A 425 26.52 4.79 -18.57
C ALA A 425 25.91 5.55 -17.37
N ALA A 426 26.00 5.03 -16.15
CA ALA A 426 25.57 5.72 -14.94
C ALA A 426 26.53 6.90 -14.59
N ASP A 427 26.01 7.96 -13.99
CA ASP A 427 26.79 9.07 -13.46
C ASP A 427 27.00 8.88 -11.95
N LEU A 428 28.23 8.58 -11.55
CA LEU A 428 28.70 8.40 -10.17
C LEU A 428 29.60 9.56 -9.72
N SER A 429 29.55 10.72 -10.41
CA SER A 429 30.41 11.86 -10.11
C SER A 429 30.27 12.27 -8.65
N TYR A 430 31.39 12.38 -7.94
CA TYR A 430 31.46 12.77 -6.52
C TYR A 430 30.73 11.83 -5.54
N ALA A 431 30.30 10.66 -5.99
CA ALA A 431 29.66 9.65 -5.14
C ALA A 431 30.66 9.09 -4.10
N LYS A 432 30.14 8.71 -2.93
CA LYS A 432 30.91 8.10 -1.84
C LYS A 432 30.64 6.61 -1.78
N LEU A 433 31.54 5.82 -2.39
CA LEU A 433 31.40 4.37 -2.51
C LEU A 433 32.31 3.58 -1.55
N ASN A 434 32.99 4.25 -0.63
CA ASN A 434 33.93 3.58 0.25
C ASN A 434 33.31 2.36 0.97
N SER A 435 34.04 1.26 0.95
CA SER A 435 33.60 -0.05 1.46
C SER A 435 32.38 -0.68 0.72
N ALA A 436 31.98 -0.16 -0.44
CA ALA A 436 30.95 -0.80 -1.25
C ALA A 436 31.45 -2.10 -1.88
N ASN A 437 30.54 -3.00 -2.24
CA ASN A 437 30.81 -4.21 -2.99
C ASN A 437 30.29 -4.04 -4.43
N LEU A 438 31.21 -3.87 -5.38
CA LEU A 438 30.93 -3.80 -6.83
C LEU A 438 31.47 -5.04 -7.56
N HIS A 439 31.67 -6.15 -6.85
CA HIS A 439 32.21 -7.38 -7.46
C HIS A 439 31.38 -7.77 -8.69
N ASN A 440 32.08 -7.99 -9.82
CA ASN A 440 31.46 -8.36 -11.09
C ASN A 440 30.43 -7.33 -11.65
N ALA A 441 30.39 -6.10 -11.15
CA ALA A 441 29.50 -5.06 -11.67
C ALA A 441 29.93 -4.61 -13.08
N ILE A 442 28.99 -4.03 -13.84
CA ILE A 442 29.24 -3.47 -15.17
C ILE A 442 29.17 -1.94 -15.07
N LEU A 443 30.31 -1.26 -15.24
CA LEU A 443 30.46 0.19 -15.23
C LEU A 443 30.94 0.73 -16.59
N GLN A 444 30.64 0.01 -17.66
CA GLN A 444 31.01 0.46 -19.01
C GLN A 444 30.39 1.84 -19.31
N GLU A 445 31.21 2.78 -19.82
CA GLU A 445 30.78 4.16 -20.10
C GLU A 445 30.29 4.96 -18.88
N ALA A 446 30.49 4.46 -17.65
CA ALA A 446 30.11 5.19 -16.45
C ALA A 446 31.02 6.42 -16.23
N ILE A 447 30.44 7.51 -15.70
CA ILE A 447 31.16 8.71 -15.31
C ILE A 447 31.44 8.60 -13.80
N ILE A 448 32.74 8.59 -13.41
CA ILE A 448 33.17 8.32 -12.02
C ILE A 448 34.00 9.50 -11.48
N LEU A 449 33.89 10.66 -12.06
CA LEU A 449 34.72 11.83 -11.74
C LEU A 449 34.64 12.20 -10.25
N GLY A 450 35.79 12.23 -9.58
CA GLY A 450 35.90 12.67 -8.19
C GLY A 450 35.20 11.75 -7.17
N ALA A 451 34.81 10.54 -7.55
CA ALA A 451 34.25 9.57 -6.62
C ALA A 451 35.30 9.03 -5.64
N ASP A 452 34.84 8.67 -4.43
CA ASP A 452 35.67 7.97 -3.44
C ASP A 452 35.36 6.47 -3.47
N LEU A 453 36.29 5.69 -4.05
CA LEU A 453 36.24 4.25 -4.19
C LEU A 453 37.27 3.54 -3.30
N SER A 454 37.71 4.19 -2.22
CA SER A 454 38.67 3.59 -1.30
C SER A 454 38.11 2.37 -0.60
N ASN A 455 38.91 1.31 -0.46
CA ASN A 455 38.52 0.02 0.15
C ASN A 455 37.33 -0.67 -0.53
N VAL A 456 37.08 -0.39 -1.81
CA VAL A 456 35.95 -0.98 -2.58
C VAL A 456 36.35 -2.35 -3.12
N ASP A 457 35.41 -3.32 -3.11
CA ASP A 457 35.56 -4.55 -3.88
C ASP A 457 35.10 -4.30 -5.32
N LEU A 458 36.06 -4.24 -6.26
CA LEU A 458 35.89 -4.11 -7.71
C LEU A 458 36.42 -5.38 -8.42
N GLY A 459 36.49 -6.50 -7.73
CA GLY A 459 36.97 -7.75 -8.31
C GLY A 459 36.15 -8.13 -9.56
N SER A 460 36.83 -8.46 -10.64
CA SER A 460 36.21 -8.84 -11.94
C SER A 460 35.29 -7.77 -12.55
N VAL A 461 35.35 -6.53 -12.11
CA VAL A 461 34.52 -5.41 -12.62
C VAL A 461 34.84 -5.12 -14.08
N LYS A 462 33.86 -4.68 -14.86
CA LYS A 462 34.01 -4.20 -16.23
C LYS A 462 34.05 -2.69 -16.28
N LEU A 463 35.22 -2.09 -16.40
CA LEU A 463 35.52 -0.67 -16.48
C LEU A 463 36.22 -0.28 -17.82
N ASN A 464 36.07 -1.12 -18.83
CA ASN A 464 36.67 -0.83 -20.12
C ASN A 464 36.12 0.48 -20.69
N GLN A 465 37.07 1.34 -21.17
CA GLN A 465 36.78 2.68 -21.70
C GLN A 465 36.18 3.69 -20.69
N ALA A 466 36.11 3.37 -19.41
CA ALA A 466 35.64 4.32 -18.36
C ALA A 466 36.65 5.44 -18.12
N ASP A 467 36.18 6.61 -17.68
CA ASP A 467 37.03 7.72 -17.20
C ASP A 467 37.05 7.74 -15.67
N LEU A 468 38.19 7.35 -15.11
CA LEU A 468 38.47 7.35 -13.66
C LEU A 468 39.51 8.41 -13.29
N SER A 469 39.68 9.47 -14.08
CA SER A 469 40.67 10.51 -13.83
C SER A 469 40.52 11.13 -12.44
N GLY A 470 41.60 11.10 -11.64
CA GLY A 470 41.64 11.63 -10.30
C GLY A 470 40.79 10.90 -9.25
N VAL A 471 40.32 9.71 -9.57
CA VAL A 471 39.52 8.88 -8.64
C VAL A 471 40.43 8.32 -7.54
N ASN A 472 39.93 8.25 -6.31
CA ASN A 472 40.58 7.58 -5.20
C ASN A 472 40.22 6.09 -5.16
N LEU A 473 41.18 5.21 -5.47
CA LEU A 473 41.09 3.75 -5.43
C LEU A 473 42.10 3.15 -4.42
N ASN A 474 42.45 3.92 -3.39
CA ASN A 474 43.36 3.47 -2.35
C ASN A 474 42.83 2.22 -1.65
N GLU A 475 43.67 1.18 -1.53
CA GLU A 475 43.31 -0.11 -0.91
C GLU A 475 42.12 -0.84 -1.57
N ALA A 476 41.73 -0.47 -2.80
CA ALA A 476 40.66 -1.14 -3.53
C ALA A 476 41.12 -2.52 -4.08
N ASP A 477 40.19 -3.47 -4.14
CA ASP A 477 40.40 -4.73 -4.84
C ASP A 477 39.90 -4.67 -6.29
N LEU A 478 40.80 -4.61 -7.27
CA LEU A 478 40.53 -4.63 -8.71
C LEU A 478 41.06 -5.92 -9.34
N SER A 479 41.19 -6.97 -8.56
CA SER A 479 41.71 -8.26 -9.09
C SER A 479 40.83 -8.77 -10.24
N GLN A 480 41.46 -9.22 -11.32
CA GLN A 480 40.81 -9.70 -12.55
C GLN A 480 39.91 -8.65 -13.24
N ALA A 481 39.96 -7.35 -12.87
CA ALA A 481 39.16 -6.29 -13.49
C ALA A 481 39.54 -6.05 -14.95
N ASP A 482 38.59 -5.64 -15.77
CA ASP A 482 38.84 -5.14 -17.13
C ASP A 482 38.84 -3.61 -17.18
N LEU A 483 40.02 -3.02 -17.23
CA LEU A 483 40.30 -1.58 -17.33
C LEU A 483 40.89 -1.22 -18.69
N SER A 484 40.68 -2.10 -19.72
CA SER A 484 41.21 -1.86 -21.04
C SER A 484 40.72 -0.55 -21.66
N GLU A 485 41.64 0.19 -22.28
CA GLU A 485 41.35 1.50 -22.90
C GLU A 485 40.79 2.58 -21.91
N ALA A 486 40.82 2.34 -20.60
CA ALA A 486 40.34 3.30 -19.58
C ALA A 486 41.26 4.52 -19.48
N ILE A 487 40.66 5.68 -19.07
CA ILE A 487 41.36 6.92 -18.78
C ILE A 487 41.59 6.99 -17.27
N LEU A 488 42.84 6.88 -16.82
CA LEU A 488 43.28 6.74 -15.42
C LEU A 488 44.24 7.86 -15.01
N LEU A 489 44.00 9.08 -15.53
CA LEU A 489 44.90 10.22 -15.32
C LEU A 489 44.92 10.64 -13.84
N GLY A 490 46.09 10.52 -13.19
CA GLY A 490 46.25 10.90 -11.79
C GLY A 490 45.42 10.09 -10.80
N THR A 491 44.90 8.93 -11.19
CA THR A 491 44.17 8.00 -10.32
C THR A 491 45.04 7.50 -9.19
N ASP A 492 44.55 7.45 -7.97
CA ASP A 492 45.27 6.92 -6.80
C ASP A 492 44.93 5.43 -6.59
N PHE A 493 45.86 4.56 -6.99
CA PHE A 493 45.85 3.10 -6.78
C PHE A 493 46.79 2.68 -5.63
N SER A 494 47.12 3.57 -4.70
CA SER A 494 48.03 3.23 -3.60
C SER A 494 47.51 2.01 -2.83
N TYR A 495 48.36 0.99 -2.70
CA TYR A 495 48.05 -0.30 -2.06
C TYR A 495 46.87 -1.08 -2.66
N ALA A 496 46.38 -0.71 -3.84
CA ALA A 496 45.31 -1.45 -4.52
C ALA A 496 45.80 -2.83 -5.02
N ASN A 497 44.88 -3.79 -5.06
CA ASN A 497 45.10 -5.08 -5.66
C ASN A 497 44.63 -5.06 -7.13
N LEU A 498 45.56 -4.98 -8.08
CA LEU A 498 45.33 -5.01 -9.52
C LEU A 498 45.74 -6.40 -10.13
N SER A 499 45.92 -7.41 -9.29
CA SER A 499 46.44 -8.71 -9.75
C SER A 499 45.55 -9.35 -10.82
N GLY A 500 46.19 -9.74 -11.92
CA GLY A 500 45.51 -10.37 -13.07
C GLY A 500 44.59 -9.45 -13.87
N SER A 501 44.52 -8.14 -13.56
CA SER A 501 43.68 -7.17 -14.27
C SER A 501 44.16 -6.91 -15.70
N ASN A 502 43.25 -6.41 -16.55
CA ASN A 502 43.54 -6.01 -17.91
C ASN A 502 43.58 -4.48 -18.02
N LEU A 503 44.76 -3.89 -18.09
CA LEU A 503 45.03 -2.45 -18.27
C LEU A 503 45.54 -2.15 -19.70
N SER A 504 45.27 -3.03 -20.66
CA SER A 504 45.80 -2.85 -22.02
C SER A 504 45.20 -1.60 -22.69
N GLY A 505 46.08 -0.76 -23.26
CA GLY A 505 45.69 0.49 -23.92
C GLY A 505 45.22 1.61 -22.96
N SER A 506 45.23 1.40 -21.65
CA SER A 506 44.84 2.42 -20.67
C SER A 506 45.84 3.57 -20.55
N ASN A 507 45.35 4.74 -20.13
CA ASN A 507 46.19 5.92 -19.90
C ASN A 507 46.36 6.19 -18.38
N LEU A 508 47.47 5.71 -17.82
CA LEU A 508 47.84 5.86 -16.39
C LEU A 508 48.78 7.06 -16.15
N THR A 509 48.75 8.08 -17.02
CA THR A 509 49.62 9.25 -16.86
C THR A 509 49.43 9.91 -15.50
N GLY A 510 50.53 10.00 -14.71
CA GLY A 510 50.53 10.55 -13.39
C GLY A 510 49.82 9.73 -12.32
N ALA A 511 49.37 8.54 -12.58
CA ALA A 511 48.72 7.65 -11.60
C ALA A 511 49.66 7.29 -10.44
N ILE A 512 49.11 7.11 -9.25
CA ILE A 512 49.81 6.70 -8.04
C ILE A 512 49.60 5.21 -7.82
N LEU A 513 50.62 4.40 -8.08
CA LEU A 513 50.59 2.93 -7.96
C LEU A 513 51.49 2.46 -6.81
N SER A 514 51.75 3.35 -5.84
CA SER A 514 52.64 3.07 -4.71
C SER A 514 52.11 1.89 -3.87
N GLY A 515 52.88 0.81 -3.75
CA GLY A 515 52.51 -0.37 -2.99
C GLY A 515 51.40 -1.24 -3.66
N ALA A 516 50.96 -0.90 -4.87
CA ALA A 516 49.95 -1.69 -5.59
C ALA A 516 50.45 -3.06 -6.00
N ASP A 517 49.57 -4.06 -6.01
CA ASP A 517 49.84 -5.38 -6.56
C ASP A 517 49.44 -5.44 -8.05
N LEU A 518 50.44 -5.39 -8.95
CA LEU A 518 50.27 -5.50 -10.39
C LEU A 518 50.66 -6.90 -10.89
N SER A 519 50.72 -7.92 -10.04
CA SER A 519 51.08 -9.28 -10.46
C SER A 519 50.13 -9.81 -11.53
N HIS A 520 50.65 -10.47 -12.54
CA HIS A 520 49.89 -11.02 -13.68
C HIS A 520 49.07 -10.00 -14.49
N THR A 521 49.22 -8.69 -14.24
CA THR A 521 48.50 -7.61 -14.93
C THR A 521 48.95 -7.46 -16.38
N ASN A 522 48.02 -7.14 -17.30
CA ASN A 522 48.31 -6.83 -18.69
C ASN A 522 48.39 -5.32 -18.92
N LEU A 523 49.59 -4.78 -19.16
CA LEU A 523 49.88 -3.38 -19.48
C LEU A 523 50.25 -3.16 -20.97
N SER A 524 49.91 -4.11 -21.88
CA SER A 524 50.21 -3.94 -23.31
C SER A 524 49.55 -2.65 -23.85
N TYR A 525 50.32 -1.82 -24.57
CA TYR A 525 49.90 -0.53 -25.13
C TYR A 525 49.51 0.54 -24.08
N ALA A 526 49.69 0.31 -22.78
CA ALA A 526 49.36 1.29 -21.74
C ALA A 526 50.34 2.48 -21.76
N ILE A 527 49.91 3.61 -21.21
CA ILE A 527 50.70 4.85 -21.06
C ILE A 527 50.86 5.13 -19.56
N LEU A 528 52.13 5.03 -19.04
CA LEU A 528 52.45 5.25 -17.63
C LEU A 528 53.22 6.58 -17.39
N GLY A 529 53.12 7.54 -18.30
CA GLY A 529 53.91 8.78 -18.21
C GLY A 529 53.86 9.45 -16.83
N GLY A 530 54.97 9.50 -16.10
CA GLY A 530 55.03 10.13 -14.76
C GLY A 530 54.36 9.37 -13.61
N ALA A 531 53.88 8.15 -13.85
CA ALA A 531 53.25 7.30 -12.80
C ALA A 531 54.30 6.96 -11.69
N ASP A 532 53.80 6.74 -10.44
CA ASP A 532 54.61 6.31 -9.29
C ASP A 532 54.40 4.83 -8.97
N LEU A 533 55.42 4.01 -9.22
CA LEU A 533 55.43 2.57 -8.97
C LEU A 533 56.26 2.20 -7.72
N SER A 534 56.47 3.15 -6.78
CA SER A 534 57.20 2.88 -5.56
C SER A 534 56.62 1.70 -4.79
N SER A 535 57.45 0.67 -4.51
CA SER A 535 57.02 -0.54 -3.79
C SER A 535 55.92 -1.38 -4.49
N ALA A 536 55.59 -1.09 -5.74
CA ALA A 536 54.60 -1.87 -6.49
C ALA A 536 55.14 -3.30 -6.79
N ASN A 537 54.27 -4.30 -6.77
CA ASN A 537 54.59 -5.69 -7.13
C ASN A 537 54.35 -5.91 -8.62
N LEU A 538 55.41 -6.23 -9.37
CA LEU A 538 55.37 -6.42 -10.82
C LEU A 538 55.61 -7.90 -11.22
N ASP A 539 55.25 -8.86 -10.38
CA ASP A 539 55.45 -10.29 -10.64
C ASP A 539 54.65 -10.75 -11.86
N ASP A 540 55.26 -11.45 -12.77
CA ASP A 540 54.66 -11.99 -14.01
C ASP A 540 53.82 -10.94 -14.80
N LEU A 541 54.27 -9.67 -14.76
CA LEU A 541 53.65 -8.57 -15.51
C LEU A 541 53.68 -8.85 -17.01
N ARG A 542 52.58 -8.61 -17.73
CA ARG A 542 52.49 -8.74 -19.20
C ARG A 542 52.52 -7.35 -19.83
N TRP A 543 53.41 -7.20 -20.85
CA TRP A 543 53.57 -5.93 -21.58
C TRP A 543 54.02 -6.22 -23.02
N ASN A 544 54.09 -5.18 -23.87
CA ASN A 544 54.66 -5.23 -25.21
C ASN A 544 55.58 -4.02 -25.47
N GLU A 545 56.18 -3.96 -26.66
CA GLU A 545 57.08 -2.90 -27.05
C GLU A 545 56.45 -1.50 -27.14
N ASN A 546 55.12 -1.42 -27.16
CA ASN A 546 54.39 -0.17 -27.26
C ASN A 546 53.99 0.41 -25.88
N LEU A 547 54.39 -0.22 -24.78
CA LEU A 547 54.20 0.29 -23.43
C LEU A 547 55.07 1.55 -23.22
N GLN A 548 54.42 2.66 -22.79
CA GLN A 548 55.10 3.95 -22.61
C GLN A 548 55.44 4.17 -21.14
N TRP A 549 56.79 4.31 -20.87
CA TRP A 549 57.32 4.46 -19.50
C TRP A 549 57.92 5.86 -19.20
N ASP A 550 57.72 6.85 -20.04
CA ASP A 550 58.39 8.14 -19.93
C ASP A 550 58.10 8.81 -18.60
N GLY A 551 59.13 9.07 -17.80
CA GLY A 551 59.02 9.75 -16.51
C GLY A 551 58.44 8.92 -15.38
N VAL A 552 58.27 7.60 -15.52
CA VAL A 552 57.85 6.70 -14.43
C VAL A 552 58.81 6.82 -13.24
N ARG A 553 58.26 6.89 -12.03
CA ARG A 553 58.98 7.05 -10.77
C ARG A 553 58.92 5.81 -9.91
N GLY A 554 59.89 5.62 -9.01
CA GLY A 554 59.87 4.57 -7.99
C GLY A 554 60.14 3.16 -8.48
N LEU A 555 60.55 2.96 -9.73
CA LEU A 555 60.95 1.62 -10.28
C LEU A 555 62.11 1.01 -9.50
N ASP A 556 62.99 1.83 -8.94
CA ASP A 556 64.14 1.38 -8.10
C ASP A 556 63.65 0.74 -6.77
N LYS A 557 62.42 1.01 -6.35
CA LYS A 557 61.78 0.46 -5.15
C LYS A 557 60.76 -0.62 -5.45
N ALA A 558 60.32 -0.77 -6.70
CA ALA A 558 59.39 -1.79 -7.10
C ALA A 558 59.94 -3.20 -6.88
N VAL A 559 59.08 -4.15 -6.57
CA VAL A 559 59.45 -5.54 -6.26
C VAL A 559 59.08 -6.49 -7.40
N ASN A 560 59.75 -7.63 -7.49
CA ASN A 560 59.47 -8.70 -8.45
C ASN A 560 59.45 -8.26 -9.93
N ILE A 561 60.27 -7.23 -10.29
CA ILE A 561 60.34 -6.75 -11.67
C ILE A 561 60.87 -7.89 -12.59
N PRO A 562 60.12 -8.26 -13.67
CA PRO A 562 60.57 -9.29 -14.61
C PRO A 562 61.95 -8.99 -15.20
N PRO A 563 62.84 -9.98 -15.31
CA PRO A 563 64.21 -9.75 -15.80
C PRO A 563 64.25 -9.10 -17.20
N ALA A 564 63.36 -9.50 -18.11
CA ALA A 564 63.27 -8.91 -19.43
C ALA A 564 62.89 -7.42 -19.40
N LEU A 565 62.02 -6.99 -18.44
CA LEU A 565 61.63 -5.61 -18.24
C LEU A 565 62.79 -4.78 -17.65
N LYS A 566 63.53 -5.33 -16.68
CA LYS A 566 64.76 -4.71 -16.17
C LYS A 566 65.76 -4.39 -17.28
N GLN A 567 65.96 -5.34 -18.17
CA GLN A 567 66.84 -5.20 -19.33
C GLN A 567 66.37 -4.07 -20.27
N GLN A 568 65.06 -4.06 -20.59
CA GLN A 568 64.46 -3.02 -21.46
C GLN A 568 64.57 -1.63 -20.87
N LEU A 569 64.43 -1.49 -19.54
CA LEU A 569 64.49 -0.20 -18.82
C LEU A 569 65.91 0.21 -18.40
N GLY A 570 66.93 -0.60 -18.65
CA GLY A 570 68.30 -0.31 -18.26
C GLY A 570 68.54 -0.32 -16.75
N LEU A 571 67.71 -1.03 -15.98
CA LEU A 571 67.81 -1.19 -14.52
C LEU A 571 68.71 -2.39 -14.19
N TRP A 572 69.94 -2.16 -13.77
CA TRP A 572 70.91 -3.19 -13.37
C TRP A 572 71.22 -3.15 -11.88
#